data_e43306ece6094154c57cfcfccd4a8f7c
#
_entry.id   e43306ece6094154c57cfcfccd4a8f7c
#
_cell.length_a   1.000
_cell.length_b   1.000
_cell.length_c   1.000
_cell.angle_alpha   90.00
_cell.angle_beta   90.00
_cell.angle_gamma   90.00
#
_symmetry.space_group_name_H-M   'P 1'
#
loop_
_entity.id
_entity.type
_entity.pdbx_description
1 polymer ?
#
loop_
_entity_poly.entity_id
_entity_poly.type
_entity_poly.pdbx_seq_one_letter_code
_entity_poly.pdbx_strand_id
1 'polypeptide(L)'
;MFKKKEQEVVSVEERIDYKYSEDRILKELAEYIDKTYNAHYSHNKFQATEFIMDSGHGEGFCIGNILKYSQRYGKKDGKNRNDLLKVIHYGIMALHTHDTQEKN
;
A
#
# COMPACT_ATOMS: atom_id res chain seq x y z
N MET A 1 0.30 -8.00 -22.49
CA MET A 1 0.44 -7.40 -22.06
C MET A 1 -0.13 -6.48 -21.93
N PHE A 2 -0.17 -5.91 -21.40
CA PHE A 2 -0.72 -5.06 -21.20
C PHE A 2 -0.53 -4.01 -21.41
N LYS A 3 -0.80 -3.51 -21.43
CA LYS A 3 -0.67 -2.71 -21.74
C LYS A 3 -0.66 -1.57 -21.68
N LYS A 4 -0.37 -1.11 -21.98
CA LYS A 4 0.05 0.11 -22.00
C LYS A 4 -0.89 1.13 -22.26
N LYS A 5 -1.90 0.84 -22.87
CA LYS A 5 -2.84 1.76 -23.12
C LYS A 5 -3.50 2.17 -21.91
N GLU A 6 -3.41 1.42 -20.90
CA GLU A 6 -3.97 1.83 -19.68
C GLU A 6 -3.23 3.03 -19.20
N GLN A 7 -2.08 3.27 -19.76
CA GLN A 7 -1.26 4.35 -19.35
C GLN A 7 -1.51 5.60 -20.16
N GLU A 8 -2.64 5.69 -20.78
CA GLU A 8 -2.92 6.83 -21.60
C GLU A 8 -2.78 8.13 -20.86
N VAL A 9 -2.21 9.12 -21.50
CA VAL A 9 -2.02 10.41 -20.91
C VAL A 9 -3.30 11.21 -21.02
N VAL A 10 -3.74 11.78 -19.90
CA VAL A 10 -4.92 12.63 -19.89
C VAL A 10 -4.52 13.97 -20.47
N SER A 11 -5.33 14.50 -21.36
CA SER A 11 -5.03 15.78 -21.99
C SER A 11 -5.04 16.88 -20.94
N VAL A 12 -4.42 18.00 -21.27
CA VAL A 12 -4.31 19.09 -20.32
C VAL A 12 -5.68 19.57 -19.89
N GLU A 13 -6.62 19.64 -20.82
CA GLU A 13 -7.96 20.12 -20.51
C GLU A 13 -8.71 19.17 -19.60
N GLU A 14 -8.32 17.92 -19.61
CA GLU A 14 -8.99 16.91 -18.82
C GLU A 14 -8.30 16.60 -17.50
N ARG A 15 -7.21 17.30 -17.22
CA ARG A 15 -6.50 17.01 -16.01
C ARG A 15 -7.28 17.43 -14.79
N ILE A 16 -7.23 16.59 -13.78
CA ILE A 16 -7.89 16.87 -12.53
C ILE A 16 -6.97 17.69 -11.66
N ASP A 17 -7.52 18.70 -11.04
CA ASP A 17 -6.76 19.54 -10.12
C ASP A 17 -6.93 18.96 -8.71
N TYR A 18 -6.05 18.05 -8.35
CA TYR A 18 -6.16 17.35 -7.08
C TYR A 18 -5.91 18.31 -5.92
N LYS A 19 -6.76 18.26 -4.93
CA LYS A 19 -6.70 19.20 -3.81
C LYS A 19 -5.73 18.76 -2.71
N TYR A 20 -5.49 17.48 -2.59
CA TYR A 20 -4.67 16.96 -1.50
C TYR A 20 -3.44 16.23 -1.99
N SER A 21 -2.97 16.60 -3.16
CA SER A 21 -1.76 16.03 -3.74
C SER A 21 -1.86 14.53 -3.98
N GLU A 22 -3.08 14.06 -4.25
CA GLU A 22 -3.30 12.61 -4.41
C GLU A 22 -2.42 12.01 -5.51
N ASP A 23 -2.29 12.73 -6.63
CA ASP A 23 -1.50 12.23 -7.75
C ASP A 23 -0.03 12.07 -7.37
N ARG A 24 0.51 13.08 -6.69
CA ARG A 24 1.91 13.04 -6.29
C ARG A 24 2.15 11.96 -5.23
N ILE A 25 1.23 11.85 -4.29
CA ILE A 25 1.39 10.89 -3.21
C ILE A 25 1.22 9.46 -3.74
N LEU A 26 0.32 9.25 -4.69
CA LEU A 26 0.18 7.93 -5.30
C LEU A 26 1.48 7.50 -5.98
N LYS A 27 2.13 8.44 -6.67
CA LYS A 27 3.39 8.13 -7.31
C LYS A 27 4.45 7.79 -6.27
N GLU A 28 4.51 8.58 -5.22
CA GLU A 28 5.47 8.35 -4.15
C GLU A 28 5.21 7.01 -3.47
N LEU A 29 3.94 6.67 -3.27
CA LEU A 29 3.57 5.42 -2.64
C LEU A 29 4.04 4.24 -3.48
N ALA A 30 3.89 4.32 -4.80
CA ALA A 30 4.36 3.27 -5.67
C ALA A 30 5.87 3.07 -5.53
N GLU A 31 6.62 4.16 -5.47
CA GLU A 31 8.06 4.08 -5.31
C GLU A 31 8.44 3.50 -3.95
N TYR A 32 7.70 3.89 -2.93
CA TYR A 32 7.93 3.36 -1.59
C TYR A 32 7.72 1.84 -1.57
N ILE A 33 6.63 1.39 -2.18
CA ILE A 33 6.33 -0.04 -2.21
C ILE A 33 7.41 -0.79 -2.99
N ASP A 34 7.84 -0.22 -4.13
CA ASP A 34 8.91 -0.84 -4.90
C ASP A 34 10.16 -1.04 -4.06
N LYS A 35 10.49 -0.07 -3.23
CA LYS A 35 11.66 -0.19 -2.38
C LYS A 35 11.52 -1.30 -1.36
N THR A 36 10.31 -1.51 -0.83
CA THR A 36 10.14 -2.59 0.13
C THR A 36 10.36 -3.94 -0.52
N TYR A 37 10.01 -4.09 -1.78
CA TYR A 37 10.21 -5.35 -2.48
C TYR A 37 11.66 -5.56 -2.84
N ASN A 38 12.40 -4.50 -3.06
CA ASN A 38 13.79 -4.61 -3.48
C ASN A 38 14.79 -4.68 -2.36
N ALA A 39 14.38 -4.42 -1.13
CA ALA A 39 15.31 -4.43 -0.01
C ALA A 39 15.71 -5.86 0.30
N HIS A 40 17.01 -6.08 0.48
CA HIS A 40 17.54 -7.39 0.79
C HIS A 40 16.84 -8.04 1.94
N TYR A 41 16.73 -7.31 3.05
CA TYR A 41 16.22 -7.90 4.27
C TYR A 41 14.73 -8.16 4.23
N SER A 42 14.05 -7.64 3.22
CA SER A 42 12.61 -7.82 3.14
C SER A 42 12.21 -9.19 2.62
N HIS A 43 13.17 -9.97 2.14
CA HIS A 43 12.86 -11.27 1.58
C HIS A 43 12.11 -12.16 2.58
N ASN A 44 12.69 -12.36 3.77
CA ASN A 44 12.03 -13.19 4.77
C ASN A 44 10.74 -12.57 5.25
N LYS A 45 10.68 -11.26 5.30
CA LYS A 45 9.50 -10.56 5.74
C LYS A 45 8.34 -10.82 4.80
N PHE A 46 8.61 -10.80 3.49
CA PHE A 46 7.56 -11.08 2.54
C PHE A 46 7.14 -12.53 2.56
N GLN A 47 8.06 -13.43 2.81
CA GLN A 47 7.69 -14.84 2.94
C GLN A 47 6.75 -15.04 4.11
N ALA A 48 7.02 -14.38 5.24
CA ALA A 48 6.15 -14.49 6.40
C ALA A 48 4.78 -13.91 6.11
N THR A 49 4.74 -12.78 5.43
CA THR A 49 3.48 -12.15 5.07
C THR A 49 2.67 -13.05 4.16
N GLU A 50 3.31 -13.62 3.14
CA GLU A 50 2.62 -14.52 2.23
C GLU A 50 2.03 -15.70 2.96
N PHE A 51 2.79 -16.23 3.91
CA PHE A 51 2.34 -17.36 4.69
C PHE A 51 1.09 -17.01 5.49
N ILE A 52 1.10 -15.84 6.11
CA ILE A 52 -0.05 -15.36 6.88
C ILE A 52 -1.26 -15.18 5.97
N MET A 53 -1.05 -14.57 4.82
CA MET A 53 -2.13 -14.32 3.88
C MET A 53 -2.70 -15.63 3.37
N ASP A 54 -1.83 -16.56 2.99
CA ASP A 54 -2.25 -17.82 2.43
C ASP A 54 -2.98 -18.71 3.43
N SER A 55 -2.68 -18.52 4.71
CA SER A 55 -3.30 -19.33 5.74
C SER A 55 -4.67 -18.81 6.16
N GLY A 56 -5.14 -17.74 5.53
CA GLY A 56 -6.47 -17.23 5.82
C GLY A 56 -6.52 -16.12 6.85
N HIS A 57 -5.39 -15.62 7.27
CA HIS A 57 -5.35 -14.59 8.31
C HIS A 57 -5.04 -13.19 7.75
N GLY A 58 -5.19 -13.03 6.45
CA GLY A 58 -4.81 -11.77 5.81
C GLY A 58 -5.60 -10.56 6.27
N GLU A 59 -6.90 -10.73 6.46
CA GLU A 59 -7.72 -9.60 6.85
C GLU A 59 -7.29 -9.08 8.22
N GLY A 60 -7.21 -9.94 9.20
CA GLY A 60 -6.79 -9.53 10.55
C GLY A 60 -5.40 -8.95 10.57
N PHE A 61 -4.50 -9.56 9.79
CA PHE A 61 -3.13 -9.09 9.70
C PHE A 61 -3.08 -7.66 9.15
N CYS A 62 -3.79 -7.42 8.05
CA CYS A 62 -3.77 -6.10 7.42
C CYS A 62 -4.44 -5.05 8.29
N ILE A 63 -5.62 -5.34 8.81
CA ILE A 63 -6.33 -4.37 9.65
C ILE A 63 -5.54 -4.09 10.92
N GLY A 64 -4.94 -5.13 11.51
CA GLY A 64 -4.14 -4.95 12.70
C GLY A 64 -2.96 -4.03 12.47
N ASN A 65 -2.30 -4.16 11.30
CA ASN A 65 -1.17 -3.30 11.00
C ASN A 65 -1.61 -1.88 10.69
N ILE A 66 -2.76 -1.71 10.06
CA ILE A 66 -3.31 -0.37 9.84
C ILE A 66 -3.52 0.33 11.19
N LEU A 67 -4.12 -0.37 12.13
CA LEU A 67 -4.35 0.17 13.45
C LEU A 67 -3.04 0.47 14.16
N LYS A 68 -2.10 -0.44 14.06
CA LYS A 68 -0.80 -0.29 14.71
C LYS A 68 -0.10 0.99 14.27
N TYR A 69 0.00 1.19 12.96
CA TYR A 69 0.72 2.36 12.46
C TYR A 69 -0.07 3.64 12.59
N SER A 70 -1.40 3.56 12.54
CA SER A 70 -2.21 4.75 12.75
C SER A 70 -2.05 5.30 14.16
N GLN A 71 -2.10 4.45 15.16
CA GLN A 71 -1.98 4.92 16.53
C GLN A 71 -0.54 5.27 16.89
N ARG A 72 0.42 4.73 16.15
CA ARG A 72 1.83 5.01 16.42
C ARG A 72 2.25 6.39 15.92
N TYR A 73 1.56 6.87 14.90
CA TYR A 73 1.86 8.17 14.32
C TYR A 73 1.72 9.26 15.38
N GLY A 74 2.78 10.02 15.57
CA GLY A 74 2.81 11.05 16.57
C GLY A 74 3.32 10.61 17.93
N LYS A 75 3.54 9.30 18.11
CA LYS A 75 3.99 8.79 19.39
C LYS A 75 5.43 8.31 19.33
N LYS A 76 5.70 7.37 18.46
CA LYS A 76 7.04 6.88 18.34
C LYS A 76 7.73 7.61 17.21
N ASP A 77 8.86 8.24 17.51
CA ASP A 77 9.60 9.04 16.53
C ASP A 77 8.78 10.21 16.02
N GLY A 78 7.85 10.72 16.84
CA GLY A 78 7.06 11.88 16.47
C GLY A 78 6.09 11.57 15.36
N LYS A 79 5.79 12.56 14.55
CA LYS A 79 4.86 12.41 13.42
C LYS A 79 5.63 11.86 12.23
N ASN A 80 5.99 10.60 12.31
CA ASN A 80 6.80 9.94 11.31
C ASN A 80 5.96 9.65 10.07
N ARG A 81 6.32 10.30 8.97
CA ARG A 81 5.57 10.19 7.74
C ARG A 81 5.50 8.76 7.22
N ASN A 82 6.52 7.96 7.51
CA ASN A 82 6.52 6.56 7.09
C ASN A 82 5.42 5.74 7.73
N ASP A 83 4.99 6.12 8.94
CA ASP A 83 3.87 5.41 9.55
C ASP A 83 2.61 5.55 8.69
N LEU A 84 2.41 6.72 8.10
CA LEU A 84 1.26 6.93 7.23
C LEU A 84 1.38 6.17 5.93
N LEU A 85 2.59 6.09 5.37
CA LEU A 85 2.80 5.28 4.17
C LEU A 85 2.52 3.81 4.44
N LYS A 86 2.90 3.33 5.62
CA LYS A 86 2.60 1.95 5.99
C LYS A 86 1.11 1.71 6.12
N VAL A 87 0.38 2.67 6.68
CA VAL A 87 -1.07 2.55 6.76
C VAL A 87 -1.68 2.35 5.38
N ILE A 88 -1.23 3.15 4.42
CA ILE A 88 -1.77 3.05 3.07
C ILE A 88 -1.38 1.72 2.42
N HIS A 89 -0.14 1.31 2.60
CA HIS A 89 0.34 0.06 2.01
C HIS A 89 -0.47 -1.13 2.54
N TYR A 90 -0.70 -1.18 3.85
CA TYR A 90 -1.52 -2.25 4.40
C TYR A 90 -2.97 -2.13 3.97
N GLY A 91 -3.43 -0.91 3.67
CA GLY A 91 -4.76 -0.71 3.10
C GLY A 91 -4.88 -1.35 1.73
N ILE A 92 -3.83 -1.22 0.90
CA ILE A 92 -3.81 -1.87 -0.40
C ILE A 92 -3.87 -3.38 -0.24
N MET A 93 -3.11 -3.91 0.71
CA MET A 93 -3.10 -5.35 0.95
C MET A 93 -4.45 -5.83 1.47
N ALA A 94 -5.13 -5.00 2.26
CA ALA A 94 -6.46 -5.33 2.73
C ALA A 94 -7.45 -5.40 1.56
N LEU A 95 -7.32 -4.48 0.61
CA LEU A 95 -8.16 -4.51 -0.58
C LEU A 95 -7.92 -5.78 -1.40
N HIS A 96 -6.66 -6.16 -1.53
CA HIS A 96 -6.33 -7.40 -2.23
C HIS A 96 -6.99 -8.59 -1.55
N THR A 97 -6.91 -8.64 -0.22
CA THR A 97 -7.52 -9.73 0.54
C THR A 97 -9.03 -9.74 0.33
N HIS A 98 -9.65 -8.57 0.38
CA HIS A 98 -11.08 -8.47 0.15
C HIS A 98 -11.45 -9.02 -1.22
N ASP A 99 -10.70 -8.61 -2.23
CA ASP A 99 -11.00 -9.01 -3.60
C ASP A 99 -10.85 -10.52 -3.80
N THR A 100 -9.85 -11.11 -3.19
CA THR A 100 -9.63 -12.53 -3.36
C THR A 100 -10.63 -13.35 -2.56
N GLN A 101 -11.08 -12.86 -1.42
CA GLN A 101 -12.10 -13.55 -0.64
C GLN A 101 -13.45 -13.53 -1.33
N GLU A 102 -13.74 -12.45 -2.01
CA GLU A 102 -15.00 -12.31 -2.71
C GLU A 102 -15.16 -13.37 -3.79
N LYS A 103 -14.06 -13.88 -4.28
CA LYS A 103 -14.13 -14.87 -5.35
C LYS A 103 -14.46 -16.25 -4.88
N ASN A 104 -14.50 -16.46 -3.61
CA ASN A 104 -14.87 -17.73 -3.06
C ASN A 104 -16.35 -17.79 -2.79
#